data_06ccb787204b8bf8f7b5f4f643290c57
#
_entry.id   06ccb787204b8bf8f7b5f4f643290c57
#
_cell.length_a   1.000
_cell.length_b   1.000
_cell.length_c   1.000
_cell.angle_alpha   90.00
_cell.angle_beta   90.00
_cell.angle_gamma   90.00
#
_symmetry.space_group_name_H-M   'P 1'
#
loop_
_entity.id
_entity.type
_entity.pdbx_description
1 polymer ?
#
loop_
_entity_poly.entity_id
_entity_poly.type
_entity_poly.pdbx_seq_one_letter_code
_entity_poly.pdbx_strand_id
1 'polypeptide(L)'
;MTRRTAFSTILASIFLALPVITQATEPGQAGSPTRCESPYKKKPVPPKQLQAIVASHGQWLEHREKPEYHRADLCQADLRQAKLAGANLERARLEGAVLRQANLYHSNLSQANLAGADLTKADLEDSILAGADLRHARLSNANLFRAIGDEAALYNAVLTGAQLHESTFERAHFEGADLASADLTNASFIDTYFYGANLARAILAGTDLMGADLRRTVLTNANLHQANLQGALLDGAQLDGALMVEADLESAYLDDASLVGANLREAILRGADLRYANFRSSGLQQADLEGANLEGAQLIKAKVQSGKLRMAILYKAVLDQADFRDAELYRAVLIGARGTGTIFTKADLSEIHAPKAQFHHAQFNEAAMESANLVAADLSGSNFTLANLAYANLQEANLRGATFSGADLTGAQLDAADLHRATLHGANLASVSGLTQAQLDTACIDEQTKLPAELSRPAPCVAANKKKGH
;
A
#
# COMPACT_ATOMS: atom_id res chain seq x y z
N MET A 1 53.95 -7.64 0.54
CA MET A 1 53.15 -8.78 0.05
C MET A 1 51.78 -8.64 0.73
N THR A 2 50.96 -7.89 0.14
CA THR A 2 49.68 -8.15 -0.55
C THR A 2 48.69 -9.01 0.23
N ARG A 3 47.70 -8.39 0.83
CA ARG A 3 46.28 -8.81 0.77
C ARG A 3 45.36 -7.59 0.75
N ARG A 4 45.18 -7.04 -0.46
CA ARG A 4 43.97 -6.34 -0.88
C ARG A 4 43.01 -7.43 -1.40
N THR A 5 41.84 -7.55 -0.85
CA THR A 5 40.65 -8.16 -1.49
C THR A 5 39.44 -7.59 -0.76
N ALA A 6 38.71 -6.78 -1.46
CA ALA A 6 37.51 -7.11 -2.20
C ALA A 6 36.24 -6.90 -1.34
N PHE A 7 35.83 -5.62 -1.24
CA PHE A 7 34.42 -5.25 -1.03
C PHE A 7 33.99 -4.40 -2.24
N SER A 8 33.81 -5.07 -3.34
CA SER A 8 33.14 -4.50 -4.52
C SER A 8 32.59 -5.69 -5.30
N THR A 9 31.34 -5.96 -5.15
CA THR A 9 30.45 -6.69 -6.08
C THR A 9 29.33 -7.39 -5.32
N ILE A 10 28.33 -6.66 -4.87
CA ILE A 10 26.94 -7.15 -4.73
C ILE A 10 26.04 -5.96 -5.05
N LEU A 11 26.05 -5.53 -6.30
CA LEU A 11 25.10 -4.59 -6.87
C LEU A 11 25.08 -4.84 -8.38
N ALA A 12 24.78 -6.07 -8.76
CA ALA A 12 24.40 -6.39 -10.13
C ALA A 12 23.73 -7.76 -10.11
N SER A 13 22.55 -7.82 -10.67
CA SER A 13 21.81 -9.01 -11.06
C SER A 13 20.69 -9.46 -10.13
N ILE A 14 19.65 -8.63 -9.97
CA ILE A 14 18.26 -9.10 -9.99
C ILE A 14 17.51 -8.18 -10.97
N PHE A 15 17.89 -8.22 -12.23
CA PHE A 15 16.95 -7.96 -13.31
C PHE A 15 16.22 -9.30 -13.54
N LEU A 16 15.30 -9.63 -12.70
CA LEU A 16 14.22 -10.55 -13.07
C LEU A 16 13.43 -9.85 -14.17
N ALA A 17 13.48 -10.43 -15.35
CA ALA A 17 12.72 -10.01 -16.51
C ALA A 17 11.25 -9.84 -16.07
N LEU A 18 10.81 -8.60 -15.96
CA LEU A 18 9.39 -8.29 -16.01
C LEU A 18 8.88 -8.93 -17.32
N PRO A 19 7.82 -9.75 -17.28
CA PRO A 19 7.15 -10.07 -18.51
C PRO A 19 6.78 -8.73 -19.14
N VAL A 20 7.24 -8.49 -20.37
CA VAL A 20 6.74 -7.42 -21.22
C VAL A 20 5.24 -7.64 -21.25
N ILE A 21 4.50 -6.87 -20.44
CA ILE A 21 3.05 -6.80 -20.57
C ILE A 21 2.85 -6.16 -21.93
N THR A 22 2.73 -7.01 -22.95
CA THR A 22 2.12 -6.61 -24.20
C THR A 22 0.84 -5.89 -23.80
N GLN A 23 0.71 -4.62 -24.25
CA GLN A 23 -0.56 -3.90 -24.18
C GLN A 23 -1.66 -4.92 -24.45
N ALA A 24 -2.58 -5.09 -23.47
CA ALA A 24 -3.74 -5.90 -23.68
C ALA A 24 -4.37 -5.38 -24.97
N THR A 25 -4.18 -6.12 -26.04
CA THR A 25 -5.00 -5.93 -27.23
C THR A 25 -6.42 -6.05 -26.74
N GLU A 26 -7.23 -5.03 -27.01
CA GLU A 26 -8.67 -5.12 -26.75
C GLU A 26 -9.11 -6.53 -27.12
N PRO A 27 -9.81 -7.27 -26.24
CA PRO A 27 -10.25 -8.62 -26.54
C PRO A 27 -10.96 -8.57 -27.86
N GLY A 28 -10.47 -9.38 -28.81
CA GLY A 28 -10.78 -9.29 -30.23
C GLY A 28 -12.24 -8.99 -30.48
N GLN A 29 -12.51 -8.12 -31.43
CA GLN A 29 -13.83 -7.69 -31.86
C GLN A 29 -14.83 -8.83 -31.74
N ALA A 30 -15.58 -8.85 -30.62
CA ALA A 30 -16.76 -9.68 -30.52
C ALA A 30 -17.60 -9.36 -31.74
N GLY A 31 -17.97 -10.38 -32.49
CA GLY A 31 -18.66 -10.23 -33.76
C GLY A 31 -19.74 -9.16 -33.70
N SER A 32 -19.95 -8.44 -34.78
CA SER A 32 -20.87 -7.30 -34.93
C SER A 32 -22.05 -7.44 -33.98
N PRO A 33 -22.44 -6.40 -33.20
CA PRO A 33 -23.49 -6.54 -32.21
C PRO A 33 -24.73 -7.14 -32.89
N THR A 34 -25.00 -8.42 -32.57
CA THR A 34 -26.12 -9.12 -33.16
C THR A 34 -27.36 -8.29 -32.82
N ARG A 35 -28.02 -7.78 -33.83
CA ARG A 35 -29.20 -6.90 -33.68
C ARG A 35 -30.17 -7.54 -32.72
N CYS A 36 -30.63 -6.79 -31.71
CA CYS A 36 -31.67 -7.25 -30.79
C CYS A 36 -32.95 -7.55 -31.56
N GLU A 37 -33.34 -8.80 -31.64
CA GLU A 37 -34.52 -9.29 -32.39
C GLU A 37 -35.63 -9.74 -31.46
N SER A 38 -35.49 -9.59 -30.15
CA SER A 38 -36.50 -9.98 -29.17
C SER A 38 -37.87 -9.37 -29.48
N PRO A 39 -38.93 -10.17 -29.49
CA PRO A 39 -40.30 -9.66 -29.64
C PRO A 39 -40.74 -8.77 -28.46
N TYR A 40 -40.00 -8.84 -27.35
CA TYR A 40 -40.24 -8.07 -26.11
C TYR A 40 -39.40 -6.80 -26.00
N LYS A 41 -38.74 -6.39 -27.06
CA LYS A 41 -37.91 -5.19 -27.06
C LYS A 41 -38.69 -3.97 -26.54
N LYS A 42 -38.24 -3.39 -25.40
CA LYS A 42 -38.89 -2.28 -24.67
C LYS A 42 -40.35 -2.55 -24.26
N LYS A 43 -40.72 -3.82 -24.09
CA LYS A 43 -42.04 -4.23 -23.65
C LYS A 43 -41.95 -5.19 -22.45
N PRO A 44 -42.94 -5.17 -21.55
CA PRO A 44 -43.03 -6.14 -20.48
C PRO A 44 -43.23 -7.58 -21.03
N VAL A 45 -42.57 -8.55 -20.39
CA VAL A 45 -42.77 -9.96 -20.68
C VAL A 45 -43.81 -10.51 -19.71
N PRO A 46 -44.97 -10.97 -20.19
CA PRO A 46 -45.99 -11.55 -19.29
C PRO A 46 -45.43 -12.77 -18.53
N PRO A 47 -45.75 -12.96 -17.23
CA PRO A 47 -45.13 -14.01 -16.39
C PRO A 47 -45.24 -15.42 -16.98
N LYS A 48 -46.40 -15.80 -17.56
CA LYS A 48 -46.55 -17.10 -18.22
C LYS A 48 -45.63 -17.27 -19.43
N GLN A 49 -45.43 -16.20 -20.22
CA GLN A 49 -44.56 -16.26 -21.39
C GLN A 49 -43.07 -16.30 -20.94
N LEU A 50 -42.72 -15.56 -19.88
CA LEU A 50 -41.38 -15.65 -19.33
C LEU A 50 -41.05 -17.06 -18.84
N GLN A 51 -41.97 -17.74 -18.16
CA GLN A 51 -41.78 -19.13 -17.76
C GLN A 51 -41.63 -20.07 -18.97
N ALA A 52 -42.40 -19.88 -20.05
CA ALA A 52 -42.27 -20.65 -21.26
C ALA A 52 -40.94 -20.43 -21.98
N ILE A 53 -40.45 -19.17 -22.02
CA ILE A 53 -39.13 -18.82 -22.58
C ILE A 53 -38.01 -19.49 -21.78
N VAL A 54 -38.06 -19.44 -20.45
CA VAL A 54 -37.05 -20.08 -19.59
C VAL A 54 -37.06 -21.59 -19.74
N ALA A 55 -38.27 -22.22 -19.81
CA ALA A 55 -38.40 -23.65 -20.02
C ALA A 55 -37.84 -24.08 -21.40
N SER A 56 -38.20 -23.38 -22.48
CA SER A 56 -37.67 -23.64 -23.82
C SER A 56 -36.15 -23.41 -23.88
N HIS A 57 -35.63 -22.44 -23.18
CA HIS A 57 -34.20 -22.19 -23.08
C HIS A 57 -33.48 -23.37 -22.37
N GLY A 58 -34.03 -23.90 -21.28
CA GLY A 58 -33.52 -25.12 -20.64
C GLY A 58 -33.39 -26.28 -21.60
N GLN A 59 -34.44 -26.53 -22.40
CA GLN A 59 -34.38 -27.54 -23.45
C GLN A 59 -33.34 -27.22 -24.56
N TRP A 60 -33.17 -25.96 -24.89
CA TRP A 60 -32.14 -25.54 -25.85
C TRP A 60 -30.71 -25.81 -25.31
N LEU A 61 -30.48 -25.65 -24.03
CA LEU A 61 -29.18 -25.92 -23.43
C LEU A 61 -28.82 -27.42 -23.53
N GLU A 62 -29.80 -28.30 -23.41
CA GLU A 62 -29.66 -29.77 -23.52
C GLU A 62 -29.57 -30.26 -24.97
N HIS A 63 -30.27 -29.58 -25.88
CA HIS A 63 -30.51 -30.04 -27.27
C HIS A 63 -30.30 -28.92 -28.28
N ARG A 64 -29.10 -28.33 -28.34
CA ARG A 64 -28.79 -27.16 -29.17
C ARG A 64 -28.97 -27.40 -30.67
N GLU A 65 -28.93 -28.62 -31.11
CA GLU A 65 -29.11 -29.05 -32.50
C GLU A 65 -30.60 -29.09 -32.94
N LYS A 66 -31.55 -29.02 -32.01
CA LYS A 66 -32.97 -29.10 -32.32
C LYS A 66 -33.60 -27.74 -32.58
N PRO A 67 -34.18 -27.51 -33.78
CA PRO A 67 -34.67 -26.17 -34.19
C PRO A 67 -35.91 -25.70 -33.41
N GLU A 68 -36.64 -26.60 -32.73
CA GLU A 68 -37.81 -26.28 -31.92
C GLU A 68 -37.47 -25.63 -30.58
N TYR A 69 -36.21 -25.74 -30.11
CA TYR A 69 -35.77 -25.09 -28.89
C TYR A 69 -34.95 -23.85 -29.18
N HIS A 70 -35.18 -22.81 -28.43
CA HIS A 70 -34.57 -21.51 -28.70
C HIS A 70 -33.82 -20.95 -27.48
N ARG A 71 -32.66 -20.38 -27.75
CA ARG A 71 -31.95 -19.57 -26.78
C ARG A 71 -32.85 -18.43 -26.31
N ALA A 72 -32.96 -18.18 -25.01
CA ALA A 72 -33.71 -17.06 -24.49
C ALA A 72 -33.18 -15.74 -25.05
N ASP A 73 -33.99 -15.07 -25.87
CA ASP A 73 -33.72 -13.72 -26.37
C ASP A 73 -34.66 -12.72 -25.67
N LEU A 74 -34.12 -12.09 -24.63
CA LEU A 74 -34.78 -11.12 -23.76
C LEU A 74 -34.07 -9.76 -23.84
N CYS A 75 -33.33 -9.51 -24.94
CA CYS A 75 -32.62 -8.26 -25.13
C CYS A 75 -33.59 -7.07 -25.09
N GLN A 76 -33.21 -6.04 -24.34
CA GLN A 76 -34.01 -4.84 -24.12
C GLN A 76 -35.44 -5.08 -23.59
N ALA A 77 -35.75 -6.28 -23.09
CA ALA A 77 -37.05 -6.60 -22.52
C ALA A 77 -37.24 -5.88 -21.16
N ASP A 78 -38.51 -5.55 -20.84
CA ASP A 78 -38.88 -5.07 -19.54
C ASP A 78 -39.20 -6.24 -18.61
N LEU A 79 -38.26 -6.55 -17.72
CA LEU A 79 -38.28 -7.64 -16.76
C LEU A 79 -38.30 -7.11 -15.32
N ARG A 80 -38.80 -5.88 -15.10
CA ARG A 80 -38.90 -5.31 -13.76
C ARG A 80 -39.67 -6.24 -12.84
N GLN A 81 -39.10 -6.51 -11.66
CA GLN A 81 -39.69 -7.41 -10.64
C GLN A 81 -39.99 -8.83 -11.15
N ALA A 82 -39.33 -9.25 -12.24
CA ALA A 82 -39.51 -10.58 -12.78
C ALA A 82 -39.10 -11.65 -11.73
N LYS A 83 -39.85 -12.76 -11.69
CA LYS A 83 -39.59 -13.91 -10.83
C LYS A 83 -38.75 -14.92 -11.62
N LEU A 84 -37.45 -14.85 -11.47
CA LEU A 84 -36.46 -15.69 -12.17
C LEU A 84 -35.60 -16.48 -11.19
N ALA A 85 -36.07 -16.66 -9.93
CA ALA A 85 -35.34 -17.45 -8.96
C ALA A 85 -35.14 -18.88 -9.45
N GLY A 86 -33.89 -19.40 -9.37
CA GLY A 86 -33.52 -20.73 -9.85
C GLY A 86 -33.57 -20.90 -11.36
N ALA A 87 -33.80 -19.83 -12.15
CA ALA A 87 -33.87 -19.93 -13.59
C ALA A 87 -32.49 -20.26 -14.19
N ASN A 88 -32.46 -21.21 -15.11
CA ASN A 88 -31.26 -21.44 -15.93
C ASN A 88 -31.31 -20.52 -17.16
N LEU A 89 -30.47 -19.47 -17.13
CA LEU A 89 -30.29 -18.45 -18.17
C LEU A 89 -28.86 -18.45 -18.73
N GLU A 90 -28.17 -19.61 -18.63
CA GLU A 90 -26.83 -19.76 -19.17
C GLU A 90 -26.79 -19.34 -20.64
N ARG A 91 -25.87 -18.43 -20.98
CA ARG A 91 -25.75 -17.89 -22.35
C ARG A 91 -26.99 -17.15 -22.88
N ALA A 92 -27.99 -16.83 -22.04
CA ALA A 92 -29.15 -16.06 -22.48
C ALA A 92 -28.74 -14.69 -23.03
N ARG A 93 -29.58 -14.09 -23.88
CA ARG A 93 -29.41 -12.73 -24.39
C ARG A 93 -30.30 -11.79 -23.56
N LEU A 94 -29.66 -10.94 -22.78
CA LEU A 94 -30.28 -9.98 -21.87
C LEU A 94 -29.68 -8.56 -22.04
N GLU A 95 -29.00 -8.30 -23.16
CA GLU A 95 -28.37 -7.00 -23.39
C GLU A 95 -29.41 -5.88 -23.33
N GLY A 96 -29.12 -4.86 -22.50
CA GLY A 96 -30.02 -3.71 -22.29
C GLY A 96 -31.37 -4.06 -21.65
N ALA A 97 -31.57 -5.26 -21.13
CA ALA A 97 -32.80 -5.63 -20.42
C ALA A 97 -32.98 -4.82 -19.13
N VAL A 98 -34.24 -4.52 -18.77
CA VAL A 98 -34.59 -3.81 -17.54
C VAL A 98 -34.98 -4.81 -16.47
N LEU A 99 -34.05 -5.21 -15.62
CA LEU A 99 -34.18 -6.22 -14.55
C LEU A 99 -34.30 -5.58 -13.15
N ARG A 100 -34.75 -4.34 -13.07
CA ARG A 100 -34.85 -3.65 -11.78
C ARG A 100 -35.70 -4.42 -10.79
N GLN A 101 -35.14 -4.66 -9.59
CA GLN A 101 -35.81 -5.44 -8.53
C GLN A 101 -36.27 -6.84 -8.97
N ALA A 102 -35.70 -7.40 -10.05
CA ALA A 102 -35.94 -8.77 -10.43
C ALA A 102 -35.36 -9.72 -9.36
N ASN A 103 -36.06 -10.83 -9.11
CA ASN A 103 -35.56 -11.90 -8.27
C ASN A 103 -34.84 -12.94 -9.15
N LEU A 104 -33.52 -12.95 -9.07
CA LEU A 104 -32.58 -13.85 -9.76
C LEU A 104 -31.88 -14.79 -8.76
N TYR A 105 -32.42 -14.94 -7.54
CA TYR A 105 -31.88 -15.80 -6.50
C TYR A 105 -31.59 -17.20 -7.03
N HIS A 106 -30.38 -17.74 -6.76
CA HIS A 106 -29.93 -19.05 -7.25
C HIS A 106 -30.01 -19.25 -8.79
N SER A 107 -30.10 -18.19 -9.60
CA SER A 107 -30.15 -18.34 -11.05
C SER A 107 -28.79 -18.64 -11.64
N ASN A 108 -28.75 -19.38 -12.76
CA ASN A 108 -27.55 -19.57 -13.57
C ASN A 108 -27.56 -18.58 -14.75
N LEU A 109 -26.68 -17.59 -14.70
CA LEU A 109 -26.44 -16.58 -15.73
C LEU A 109 -25.05 -16.75 -16.37
N SER A 110 -24.41 -17.91 -16.22
CA SER A 110 -23.09 -18.17 -16.77
C SER A 110 -23.04 -17.83 -18.25
N GLN A 111 -22.02 -17.08 -18.68
CA GLN A 111 -21.84 -16.67 -20.08
C GLN A 111 -23.04 -15.93 -20.69
N ALA A 112 -24.01 -15.45 -19.87
CA ALA A 112 -25.11 -14.64 -20.36
C ALA A 112 -24.64 -13.27 -20.82
N ASN A 113 -25.27 -12.71 -21.85
CA ASN A 113 -25.04 -11.35 -22.29
C ASN A 113 -25.99 -10.38 -21.55
N LEU A 114 -25.47 -9.67 -20.57
CA LEU A 114 -26.16 -8.65 -19.76
C LEU A 114 -25.61 -7.24 -20.05
N ALA A 115 -24.89 -7.06 -21.16
CA ALA A 115 -24.26 -5.77 -21.47
C ALA A 115 -25.30 -4.63 -21.47
N GLY A 116 -25.03 -3.58 -20.69
CA GLY A 116 -25.93 -2.43 -20.52
C GLY A 116 -27.27 -2.75 -19.85
N ALA A 117 -27.46 -3.94 -19.26
CA ALA A 117 -28.70 -4.28 -18.53
C ALA A 117 -28.84 -3.45 -17.26
N ASP A 118 -30.07 -3.18 -16.85
CA ASP A 118 -30.38 -2.48 -15.62
C ASP A 118 -30.88 -3.45 -14.54
N LEU A 119 -29.94 -3.84 -13.69
CA LEU A 119 -30.12 -4.75 -12.55
C LEU A 119 -30.23 -3.98 -11.22
N THR A 120 -30.57 -2.68 -11.26
CA THR A 120 -30.67 -1.86 -10.05
C THR A 120 -31.60 -2.52 -9.03
N LYS A 121 -31.06 -2.78 -7.81
CA LYS A 121 -31.77 -3.46 -6.72
C LYS A 121 -32.27 -4.87 -7.07
N ALA A 122 -31.71 -5.54 -8.08
CA ALA A 122 -31.99 -6.93 -8.34
C ALA A 122 -31.42 -7.81 -7.23
N ASP A 123 -32.07 -8.93 -7.00
CA ASP A 123 -31.62 -9.98 -6.09
C ASP A 123 -30.92 -11.07 -6.88
N LEU A 124 -29.57 -11.11 -6.77
CA LEU A 124 -28.67 -12.05 -7.42
C LEU A 124 -27.97 -12.95 -6.39
N GLU A 125 -28.51 -13.03 -5.18
CA GLU A 125 -27.95 -13.88 -4.12
C GLU A 125 -27.81 -15.33 -4.62
N ASP A 126 -26.64 -15.93 -4.32
CA ASP A 126 -26.26 -17.28 -4.74
C ASP A 126 -26.34 -17.52 -6.27
N SER A 127 -26.37 -16.50 -7.10
CA SER A 127 -26.42 -16.63 -8.56
C SER A 127 -25.04 -16.96 -9.14
N ILE A 128 -25.03 -17.59 -10.32
CA ILE A 128 -23.82 -17.92 -11.07
C ILE A 128 -23.74 -16.97 -12.27
N LEU A 129 -22.72 -16.13 -12.29
CA LEU A 129 -22.43 -15.12 -13.33
C LEU A 129 -21.10 -15.42 -14.06
N ALA A 130 -20.54 -16.62 -13.88
CA ALA A 130 -19.24 -16.98 -14.41
C ALA A 130 -19.14 -16.70 -15.93
N GLY A 131 -18.15 -15.91 -16.35
CA GLY A 131 -17.97 -15.50 -17.74
C GLY A 131 -19.11 -14.66 -18.34
N ALA A 132 -20.02 -14.12 -17.52
CA ALA A 132 -21.11 -13.27 -18.00
C ALA A 132 -20.59 -11.91 -18.51
N ASP A 133 -21.21 -11.37 -19.55
CA ASP A 133 -20.94 -10.03 -20.07
C ASP A 133 -21.87 -9.01 -19.39
N LEU A 134 -21.32 -8.29 -18.42
CA LEU A 134 -21.98 -7.24 -17.63
C LEU A 134 -21.42 -5.84 -17.97
N ARG A 135 -20.75 -5.69 -19.10
CA ARG A 135 -20.17 -4.40 -19.53
C ARG A 135 -21.23 -3.30 -19.51
N HIS A 136 -20.92 -2.17 -18.85
CA HIS A 136 -21.83 -1.04 -18.71
C HIS A 136 -23.17 -1.35 -18.03
N ALA A 137 -23.31 -2.51 -17.38
CA ALA A 137 -24.51 -2.86 -16.62
C ALA A 137 -24.67 -1.97 -15.38
N ARG A 138 -25.90 -1.80 -14.93
CA ARG A 138 -26.26 -1.02 -13.74
C ARG A 138 -26.73 -1.98 -12.65
N LEU A 139 -25.90 -2.16 -11.62
CA LEU A 139 -26.15 -3.04 -10.48
C LEU A 139 -26.24 -2.24 -9.16
N SER A 140 -26.57 -0.95 -9.23
CA SER A 140 -26.62 -0.11 -8.01
C SER A 140 -27.55 -0.72 -6.97
N ASN A 141 -27.02 -0.94 -5.75
CA ASN A 141 -27.71 -1.60 -4.63
C ASN A 141 -28.28 -2.99 -4.96
N ALA A 142 -27.72 -3.71 -5.93
CA ALA A 142 -28.05 -5.11 -6.18
C ALA A 142 -27.50 -5.97 -5.06
N ASN A 143 -28.20 -7.07 -4.75
CA ASN A 143 -27.74 -8.11 -3.84
C ASN A 143 -26.99 -9.18 -4.64
N LEU A 144 -25.67 -9.28 -4.45
CA LEU A 144 -24.78 -10.30 -5.06
C LEU A 144 -24.15 -11.15 -3.95
N PHE A 145 -24.80 -11.28 -2.78
CA PHE A 145 -24.31 -12.11 -1.68
C PHE A 145 -24.05 -13.53 -2.17
N ARG A 146 -22.84 -14.05 -1.93
CA ARG A 146 -22.38 -15.36 -2.40
C ARG A 146 -22.51 -15.60 -3.90
N ALA A 147 -22.66 -14.57 -4.72
CA ALA A 147 -22.66 -14.74 -6.17
C ALA A 147 -21.30 -15.22 -6.68
N ILE A 148 -21.29 -16.03 -7.72
CA ILE A 148 -20.09 -16.55 -8.39
C ILE A 148 -19.97 -15.87 -9.74
N GLY A 149 -18.99 -14.97 -9.89
CA GLY A 149 -18.79 -14.17 -11.09
C GLY A 149 -17.39 -14.29 -11.69
N ASP A 150 -16.74 -15.45 -11.51
CA ASP A 150 -15.38 -15.67 -12.02
C ASP A 150 -15.31 -15.41 -13.53
N GLU A 151 -14.26 -14.70 -13.96
CA GLU A 151 -14.04 -14.31 -15.35
C GLU A 151 -15.17 -13.45 -15.96
N ALA A 152 -16.11 -12.93 -15.17
CA ALA A 152 -17.16 -12.03 -15.66
C ALA A 152 -16.58 -10.68 -16.13
N ALA A 153 -17.17 -10.12 -17.19
CA ALA A 153 -16.78 -8.82 -17.74
C ALA A 153 -17.68 -7.70 -17.19
N LEU A 154 -17.17 -6.89 -16.24
CA LEU A 154 -17.88 -5.77 -15.62
C LEU A 154 -17.25 -4.41 -15.99
N TYR A 155 -16.61 -4.30 -17.16
CA TYR A 155 -16.00 -3.04 -17.61
C TYR A 155 -17.00 -1.89 -17.53
N ASN A 156 -16.64 -0.81 -16.83
CA ASN A 156 -17.48 0.38 -16.66
C ASN A 156 -18.89 0.08 -16.10
N ALA A 157 -19.09 -1.03 -15.41
CA ALA A 157 -20.34 -1.32 -14.73
C ALA A 157 -20.53 -0.43 -13.50
N VAL A 158 -21.79 -0.18 -13.10
CA VAL A 158 -22.13 0.66 -11.95
C VAL A 158 -22.69 -0.22 -10.83
N LEU A 159 -21.89 -0.46 -9.80
CA LEU A 159 -22.18 -1.30 -8.62
C LEU A 159 -22.28 -0.46 -7.33
N THR A 160 -22.56 0.82 -7.43
CA THR A 160 -22.60 1.74 -6.27
C THR A 160 -23.52 1.17 -5.18
N GLY A 161 -22.98 0.93 -3.99
CA GLY A 161 -23.74 0.38 -2.85
C GLY A 161 -24.22 -1.06 -3.03
N ALA A 162 -23.70 -1.81 -4.01
CA ALA A 162 -24.02 -3.23 -4.19
C ALA A 162 -23.47 -4.08 -3.04
N GLN A 163 -24.11 -5.19 -2.75
CA GLN A 163 -23.73 -6.15 -1.70
C GLN A 163 -23.07 -7.38 -2.34
N LEU A 164 -21.73 -7.46 -2.27
CA LEU A 164 -20.93 -8.55 -2.84
C LEU A 164 -20.25 -9.39 -1.73
N HIS A 165 -20.68 -9.27 -0.47
CA HIS A 165 -20.04 -9.99 0.61
C HIS A 165 -20.11 -11.50 0.40
N GLU A 166 -19.01 -12.20 0.76
CA GLU A 166 -18.82 -13.65 0.55
C GLU A 166 -18.93 -14.10 -0.93
N SER A 167 -18.91 -13.20 -1.92
CA SER A 167 -18.93 -13.55 -3.34
C SER A 167 -17.55 -13.94 -3.87
N THR A 168 -17.49 -14.58 -5.04
CA THR A 168 -16.26 -14.85 -5.77
C THR A 168 -16.32 -14.21 -7.15
N PHE A 169 -15.27 -13.47 -7.51
CA PHE A 169 -15.10 -12.81 -8.80
C PHE A 169 -13.65 -12.93 -9.26
N GLU A 170 -13.08 -14.13 -9.14
CA GLU A 170 -11.69 -14.36 -9.50
C GLU A 170 -11.47 -14.12 -10.99
N ARG A 171 -10.36 -13.45 -11.34
CA ARG A 171 -10.00 -13.09 -12.72
C ARG A 171 -11.09 -12.33 -13.47
N ALA A 172 -12.05 -11.72 -12.76
CA ALA A 172 -13.09 -10.88 -13.36
C ALA A 172 -12.54 -9.50 -13.74
N HIS A 173 -13.25 -8.81 -14.63
CA HIS A 173 -12.84 -7.53 -15.21
C HIS A 173 -13.73 -6.39 -14.71
N PHE A 174 -13.22 -5.59 -13.77
CA PHE A 174 -13.88 -4.41 -13.20
C PHE A 174 -13.23 -3.09 -13.62
N GLU A 175 -12.46 -3.07 -14.72
CA GLU A 175 -11.76 -1.86 -15.15
C GLU A 175 -12.74 -0.72 -15.38
N GLY A 176 -12.48 0.41 -14.73
CA GLY A 176 -13.33 1.60 -14.77
C GLY A 176 -14.72 1.43 -14.12
N ALA A 177 -14.99 0.32 -13.43
CA ALA A 177 -16.27 0.13 -12.74
C ALA A 177 -16.43 1.06 -11.54
N ASP A 178 -17.66 1.42 -11.19
CA ASP A 178 -18.01 2.21 -10.01
C ASP A 178 -18.59 1.32 -8.90
N LEU A 179 -17.76 0.97 -7.92
CA LEU A 179 -18.10 0.20 -6.73
C LEU A 179 -18.13 1.10 -5.47
N ALA A 180 -18.33 2.42 -5.63
CA ALA A 180 -18.33 3.32 -4.49
C ALA A 180 -19.34 2.86 -3.42
N SER A 181 -18.88 2.75 -2.18
CA SER A 181 -19.67 2.28 -1.02
C SER A 181 -20.27 0.88 -1.18
N ALA A 182 -19.77 0.06 -2.08
CA ALA A 182 -20.15 -1.35 -2.16
C ALA A 182 -19.58 -2.15 -0.96
N ASP A 183 -20.24 -3.22 -0.60
CA ASP A 183 -19.80 -4.15 0.44
C ASP A 183 -19.23 -5.43 -0.19
N LEU A 184 -17.91 -5.59 -0.06
CA LEU A 184 -17.14 -6.73 -0.57
C LEU A 184 -16.59 -7.59 0.59
N THR A 185 -17.13 -7.45 1.80
CA THR A 185 -16.61 -8.13 3.01
C THR A 185 -16.45 -9.64 2.76
N ASN A 186 -15.26 -10.18 3.09
CA ASN A 186 -14.91 -11.59 2.94
C ASN A 186 -15.10 -12.18 1.52
N ALA A 187 -15.14 -11.36 0.49
CA ALA A 187 -15.25 -11.82 -0.89
C ALA A 187 -13.87 -12.21 -1.46
N SER A 188 -13.85 -13.06 -2.50
CA SER A 188 -12.65 -13.41 -3.25
C SER A 188 -12.59 -12.64 -4.57
N PHE A 189 -11.50 -11.89 -4.74
CA PHE A 189 -11.15 -11.15 -5.95
C PHE A 189 -9.71 -11.45 -6.39
N ILE A 190 -9.28 -12.70 -6.25
CA ILE A 190 -7.94 -13.14 -6.62
C ILE A 190 -7.71 -12.89 -8.11
N ASP A 191 -6.54 -12.30 -8.46
CA ASP A 191 -6.14 -11.99 -9.84
C ASP A 191 -7.17 -11.13 -10.62
N THR A 192 -8.04 -10.40 -9.94
CA THR A 192 -9.09 -9.57 -10.54
C THR A 192 -8.55 -8.24 -11.04
N TYR A 193 -9.12 -7.74 -12.14
CA TYR A 193 -8.68 -6.50 -12.79
C TYR A 193 -9.57 -5.32 -12.39
N PHE A 194 -9.05 -4.41 -11.55
CA PHE A 194 -9.74 -3.19 -11.11
C PHE A 194 -9.12 -1.90 -11.66
N TYR A 195 -8.28 -1.97 -12.69
CA TYR A 195 -7.58 -0.79 -13.21
C TYR A 195 -8.51 0.42 -13.37
N GLY A 196 -8.22 1.52 -12.64
CA GLY A 196 -9.00 2.76 -12.69
C GLY A 196 -10.42 2.66 -12.13
N ALA A 197 -10.80 1.59 -11.43
CA ALA A 197 -12.10 1.47 -10.78
C ALA A 197 -12.26 2.43 -9.60
N ASN A 198 -13.49 2.78 -9.27
CA ASN A 198 -13.84 3.58 -8.10
C ASN A 198 -14.36 2.67 -6.97
N LEU A 199 -13.57 2.50 -5.93
CA LEU A 199 -13.88 1.77 -4.69
C LEU A 199 -13.93 2.73 -3.48
N ALA A 200 -14.16 4.03 -3.72
CA ALA A 200 -14.21 5.01 -2.63
C ALA A 200 -15.28 4.61 -1.59
N ARG A 201 -14.85 4.56 -0.32
CA ARG A 201 -15.71 4.16 0.82
C ARG A 201 -16.27 2.74 0.72
N ALA A 202 -15.75 1.89 -0.15
CA ALA A 202 -16.13 0.49 -0.19
C ALA A 202 -15.68 -0.24 1.09
N ILE A 203 -16.39 -1.30 1.47
CA ILE A 203 -16.04 -2.17 2.58
C ILE A 203 -15.38 -3.42 1.99
N LEU A 204 -14.08 -3.56 2.22
CA LEU A 204 -13.24 -4.66 1.75
C LEU A 204 -12.63 -5.41 2.94
N ALA A 205 -13.32 -5.41 4.10
CA ALA A 205 -12.80 -6.07 5.29
C ALA A 205 -12.71 -7.59 5.06
N GLY A 206 -11.52 -8.16 5.29
CA GLY A 206 -11.27 -9.61 5.07
C GLY A 206 -11.34 -10.05 3.61
N THR A 207 -11.40 -9.13 2.66
CA THR A 207 -11.44 -9.45 1.22
C THR A 207 -10.10 -10.03 0.75
N ASP A 208 -10.14 -11.08 -0.07
CA ASP A 208 -8.96 -11.60 -0.75
C ASP A 208 -8.76 -10.91 -2.10
N LEU A 209 -7.68 -10.12 -2.21
CA LEU A 209 -7.26 -9.35 -3.37
C LEU A 209 -5.86 -9.79 -3.84
N MET A 210 -5.45 -11.00 -3.49
CA MET A 210 -4.12 -11.51 -3.87
C MET A 210 -3.92 -11.41 -5.38
N GLY A 211 -2.80 -10.79 -5.80
CA GLY A 211 -2.46 -10.60 -7.21
C GLY A 211 -3.37 -9.66 -7.99
N ALA A 212 -4.37 -9.03 -7.38
CA ALA A 212 -5.30 -8.15 -8.09
C ALA A 212 -4.63 -6.90 -8.69
N ASP A 213 -5.08 -6.47 -9.85
CA ASP A 213 -4.65 -5.22 -10.49
C ASP A 213 -5.51 -4.04 -10.03
N LEU A 214 -5.03 -3.36 -8.99
CA LEU A 214 -5.65 -2.18 -8.39
C LEU A 214 -4.97 -0.87 -8.83
N ARG A 215 -4.21 -0.88 -9.92
CA ARG A 215 -3.49 0.31 -10.38
C ARG A 215 -4.46 1.44 -10.72
N ARG A 216 -4.11 2.65 -10.23
CA ARG A 216 -4.91 3.87 -10.41
C ARG A 216 -6.35 3.79 -9.89
N THR A 217 -6.66 2.83 -9.02
CA THR A 217 -7.97 2.77 -8.36
C THR A 217 -8.15 3.90 -7.36
N VAL A 218 -9.41 4.26 -7.12
CA VAL A 218 -9.80 5.19 -6.06
C VAL A 218 -10.33 4.37 -4.88
N LEU A 219 -9.52 4.28 -3.82
CA LEU A 219 -9.81 3.57 -2.57
C LEU A 219 -9.92 4.55 -1.38
N THR A 220 -10.19 5.82 -1.66
CA THR A 220 -10.26 6.87 -0.64
C THR A 220 -11.29 6.54 0.43
N ASN A 221 -10.86 6.51 1.69
CA ASN A 221 -11.65 6.10 2.86
C ASN A 221 -12.27 4.69 2.77
N ALA A 222 -11.74 3.81 1.94
CA ALA A 222 -12.15 2.41 1.92
C ALA A 222 -11.75 1.67 3.21
N ASN A 223 -12.49 0.66 3.59
CA ASN A 223 -12.17 -0.22 4.71
C ASN A 223 -11.57 -1.52 4.21
N LEU A 224 -10.24 -1.66 4.33
CA LEU A 224 -9.43 -2.82 3.95
C LEU A 224 -8.90 -3.56 5.20
N HIS A 225 -9.61 -3.47 6.35
CA HIS A 225 -9.19 -4.16 7.57
C HIS A 225 -9.02 -5.67 7.30
N GLN A 226 -7.83 -6.21 7.63
CA GLN A 226 -7.48 -7.61 7.40
C GLN A 226 -7.64 -8.10 5.93
N ALA A 227 -7.65 -7.20 4.97
CA ALA A 227 -7.68 -7.60 3.56
C ALA A 227 -6.34 -8.24 3.15
N ASN A 228 -6.38 -9.25 2.30
CA ASN A 228 -5.21 -9.87 1.68
C ASN A 228 -4.91 -9.16 0.34
N LEU A 229 -3.80 -8.45 0.28
CA LEU A 229 -3.31 -7.72 -0.89
C LEU A 229 -1.93 -8.23 -1.32
N GLN A 230 -1.57 -9.48 -0.97
CA GLN A 230 -0.27 -10.04 -1.30
C GLN A 230 -0.02 -10.00 -2.81
N GLY A 231 1.12 -9.41 -3.21
CA GLY A 231 1.50 -9.28 -4.62
C GLY A 231 0.57 -8.42 -5.46
N ALA A 232 -0.42 -7.74 -4.88
CA ALA A 232 -1.33 -6.88 -5.63
C ALA A 232 -0.60 -5.67 -6.25
N LEU A 233 -1.08 -5.21 -7.40
CA LEU A 233 -0.56 -4.04 -8.10
C LEU A 233 -1.40 -2.81 -7.72
N LEU A 234 -0.82 -1.88 -6.97
CA LEU A 234 -1.47 -0.65 -6.48
C LEU A 234 -0.76 0.63 -6.97
N ASP A 235 0.04 0.53 -8.04
CA ASP A 235 0.79 1.68 -8.54
C ASP A 235 -0.14 2.85 -8.86
N GLY A 236 0.13 4.02 -8.29
CA GLY A 236 -0.68 5.21 -8.43
C GLY A 236 -2.09 5.12 -7.84
N ALA A 237 -2.40 4.12 -7.02
CA ALA A 237 -3.70 4.03 -6.32
C ALA A 237 -3.90 5.16 -5.31
N GLN A 238 -5.15 5.58 -5.10
CA GLN A 238 -5.54 6.61 -4.15
C GLN A 238 -6.15 5.95 -2.89
N LEU A 239 -5.35 5.81 -1.84
CA LEU A 239 -5.69 5.15 -0.57
C LEU A 239 -5.83 6.16 0.58
N ASP A 240 -6.04 7.44 0.27
CA ASP A 240 -6.09 8.49 1.29
C ASP A 240 -7.19 8.22 2.32
N GLY A 241 -6.82 8.22 3.58
CA GLY A 241 -7.74 7.92 4.69
C GLY A 241 -8.24 6.47 4.75
N ALA A 242 -7.72 5.56 3.94
CA ALA A 242 -8.12 4.15 3.99
C ALA A 242 -7.79 3.50 5.33
N LEU A 243 -8.65 2.60 5.78
CA LEU A 243 -8.46 1.79 6.98
C LEU A 243 -7.88 0.43 6.58
N MET A 244 -6.57 0.25 6.80
CA MET A 244 -5.79 -0.93 6.38
C MET A 244 -5.15 -1.64 7.58
N VAL A 245 -5.85 -1.59 8.74
CA VAL A 245 -5.35 -2.23 9.96
C VAL A 245 -5.24 -3.73 9.73
N GLU A 246 -4.07 -4.31 10.07
CA GLU A 246 -3.77 -5.74 9.89
C GLU A 246 -3.92 -6.24 8.43
N ALA A 247 -3.94 -5.34 7.44
CA ALA A 247 -3.94 -5.76 6.03
C ALA A 247 -2.59 -6.38 5.64
N ASP A 248 -2.63 -7.39 4.78
CA ASP A 248 -1.45 -8.05 4.25
C ASP A 248 -1.12 -7.54 2.84
N LEU A 249 -0.02 -6.78 2.74
CA LEU A 249 0.54 -6.20 1.51
C LEU A 249 1.93 -6.78 1.22
N GLU A 250 2.23 -8.00 1.69
CA GLU A 250 3.53 -8.61 1.42
C GLU A 250 3.81 -8.64 -0.08
N SER A 251 4.99 -8.12 -0.48
CA SER A 251 5.42 -8.05 -1.89
C SER A 251 4.47 -7.27 -2.82
N ALA A 252 3.55 -6.46 -2.30
CA ALA A 252 2.68 -5.61 -3.12
C ALA A 252 3.46 -4.45 -3.77
N TYR A 253 2.93 -3.91 -4.88
CA TYR A 253 3.51 -2.80 -5.64
C TYR A 253 2.66 -1.55 -5.43
N LEU A 254 3.24 -0.51 -4.80
CA LEU A 254 2.57 0.75 -4.47
C LEU A 254 3.38 1.98 -4.97
N ASP A 255 4.11 1.83 -6.08
CA ASP A 255 4.89 2.94 -6.63
C ASP A 255 3.97 4.15 -6.92
N ASP A 256 4.38 5.36 -6.47
CA ASP A 256 3.57 6.59 -6.57
C ASP A 256 2.16 6.52 -5.93
N ALA A 257 1.84 5.53 -5.10
CA ALA A 257 0.54 5.46 -4.43
C ALA A 257 0.36 6.57 -3.37
N SER A 258 -0.87 7.07 -3.21
CA SER A 258 -1.22 8.02 -2.15
C SER A 258 -1.89 7.33 -0.97
N LEU A 259 -1.29 7.43 0.23
CA LEU A 259 -1.76 6.87 1.49
C LEU A 259 -1.86 7.97 2.57
N VAL A 260 -2.19 9.21 2.17
CA VAL A 260 -2.25 10.35 3.10
C VAL A 260 -3.29 10.09 4.18
N GLY A 261 -2.85 10.08 5.44
CA GLY A 261 -3.72 9.84 6.58
C GLY A 261 -4.30 8.42 6.67
N ALA A 262 -3.85 7.48 5.84
CA ALA A 262 -4.27 6.08 5.93
C ALA A 262 -3.82 5.44 7.26
N ASN A 263 -4.58 4.47 7.74
CA ASN A 263 -4.27 3.70 8.94
C ASN A 263 -3.81 2.29 8.58
N LEU A 264 -2.48 2.07 8.62
CA LEU A 264 -1.81 0.80 8.34
C LEU A 264 -1.26 0.17 9.64
N ARG A 265 -1.90 0.42 10.79
CA ARG A 265 -1.46 -0.17 12.04
C ARG A 265 -1.43 -1.69 11.94
N GLU A 266 -0.30 -2.30 12.36
CA GLU A 266 -0.10 -3.74 12.33
C GLU A 266 -0.19 -4.37 10.91
N ALA A 267 -0.16 -3.56 9.84
CA ALA A 267 -0.15 -4.06 8.46
C ALA A 267 1.19 -4.74 8.13
N ILE A 268 1.15 -5.73 7.24
CA ILE A 268 2.33 -6.44 6.73
C ILE A 268 2.68 -5.86 5.35
N LEU A 269 3.88 -5.26 5.24
CA LEU A 269 4.39 -4.65 4.01
C LEU A 269 5.78 -5.21 3.67
N ARG A 270 6.09 -6.45 4.11
CA ARG A 270 7.41 -7.05 3.88
C ARG A 270 7.73 -7.13 2.40
N GLY A 271 8.92 -6.63 2.03
CA GLY A 271 9.37 -6.64 0.65
C GLY A 271 8.51 -5.85 -0.34
N ALA A 272 7.53 -5.07 0.13
CA ALA A 272 6.69 -4.25 -0.75
C ALA A 272 7.50 -3.15 -1.46
N ASP A 273 7.11 -2.82 -2.67
CA ASP A 273 7.63 -1.68 -3.44
C ASP A 273 6.79 -0.43 -3.15
N LEU A 274 7.34 0.45 -2.30
CA LEU A 274 6.70 1.67 -1.81
C LEU A 274 7.41 2.92 -2.34
N ARG A 275 8.13 2.81 -3.46
CA ARG A 275 8.88 3.93 -4.02
C ARG A 275 7.96 5.10 -4.31
N TYR A 276 8.41 6.30 -3.91
CA TYR A 276 7.69 7.55 -4.09
C TYR A 276 6.28 7.61 -3.47
N ALA A 277 5.85 6.57 -2.75
CA ALA A 277 4.55 6.54 -2.10
C ALA A 277 4.41 7.66 -1.05
N ASN A 278 3.21 8.20 -0.91
CA ASN A 278 2.92 9.32 -0.03
C ASN A 278 2.21 8.84 1.26
N PHE A 279 2.99 8.68 2.34
CA PHE A 279 2.53 8.32 3.68
C PHE A 279 2.35 9.52 4.61
N ARG A 280 2.15 10.72 4.08
CA ARG A 280 2.00 11.90 4.94
C ARG A 280 0.90 11.68 5.97
N SER A 281 1.24 11.89 7.25
CA SER A 281 0.33 11.76 8.40
C SER A 281 -0.33 10.39 8.56
N SER A 282 0.16 9.35 7.89
CA SER A 282 -0.35 7.98 8.04
C SER A 282 0.01 7.35 9.38
N GLY A 283 -0.77 6.34 9.79
CA GLY A 283 -0.49 5.49 10.93
C GLY A 283 0.12 4.16 10.48
N LEU A 284 1.38 3.92 10.85
CA LEU A 284 2.17 2.71 10.55
C LEU A 284 2.66 2.05 11.86
N GLN A 285 1.97 2.29 12.98
CA GLN A 285 2.38 1.73 14.26
C GLN A 285 2.39 0.21 14.20
N GLN A 286 3.50 -0.39 14.63
CA GLN A 286 3.70 -1.85 14.61
C GLN A 286 3.60 -2.48 13.21
N ALA A 287 3.60 -1.70 12.14
CA ALA A 287 3.64 -2.23 10.78
C ALA A 287 4.96 -2.95 10.51
N ASP A 288 4.91 -4.00 9.71
CA ASP A 288 6.06 -4.79 9.29
C ASP A 288 6.49 -4.39 7.87
N LEU A 289 7.56 -3.58 7.78
CA LEU A 289 8.15 -3.07 6.54
C LEU A 289 9.53 -3.70 6.29
N GLU A 290 9.81 -4.91 6.85
CA GLU A 290 11.10 -5.55 6.67
C GLU A 290 11.42 -5.73 5.19
N GLY A 291 12.60 -5.23 4.76
CA GLY A 291 13.04 -5.29 3.38
C GLY A 291 12.23 -4.47 2.37
N ALA A 292 11.25 -3.68 2.81
CA ALA A 292 10.46 -2.83 1.91
C ALA A 292 11.30 -1.74 1.24
N ASN A 293 10.94 -1.38 0.01
CA ASN A 293 11.58 -0.31 -0.75
C ASN A 293 10.78 1.00 -0.64
N LEU A 294 11.26 1.92 0.19
CA LEU A 294 10.69 3.25 0.43
C LEU A 294 11.52 4.36 -0.24
N GLU A 295 12.24 4.07 -1.34
CA GLU A 295 13.02 5.08 -2.05
C GLU A 295 12.14 6.28 -2.41
N GLY A 296 12.56 7.49 -2.00
CA GLY A 296 11.85 8.73 -2.28
C GLY A 296 10.48 8.88 -1.60
N ALA A 297 10.05 7.92 -0.79
CA ALA A 297 8.76 7.96 -0.12
C ALA A 297 8.62 9.17 0.82
N GLN A 298 7.41 9.68 0.97
CA GLN A 298 7.09 10.83 1.82
C GLN A 298 6.41 10.35 3.13
N LEU A 299 7.17 10.26 4.22
CA LEU A 299 6.67 9.88 5.54
C LEU A 299 6.49 11.09 6.47
N ILE A 300 6.24 12.28 5.93
CA ILE A 300 6.10 13.50 6.71
C ILE A 300 5.00 13.34 7.76
N LYS A 301 5.34 13.48 9.04
CA LYS A 301 4.44 13.29 10.19
C LYS A 301 3.81 11.88 10.27
N ALA A 302 4.36 10.90 9.57
CA ALA A 302 3.93 9.51 9.72
C ALA A 302 4.23 8.99 11.13
N LYS A 303 3.37 8.10 11.63
CA LYS A 303 3.49 7.46 12.95
C LYS A 303 3.95 6.03 12.75
N VAL A 304 5.24 5.76 13.02
CA VAL A 304 5.90 4.47 12.75
C VAL A 304 6.40 3.82 14.06
N GLN A 305 5.77 4.16 15.19
CA GLN A 305 6.19 3.65 16.51
C GLN A 305 6.15 2.12 16.51
N SER A 306 7.23 1.53 17.04
CA SER A 306 7.43 0.07 17.08
C SER A 306 7.30 -0.63 15.72
N GLY A 307 7.46 0.11 14.62
CA GLY A 307 7.48 -0.46 13.26
C GLY A 307 8.75 -1.26 13.01
N LYS A 308 8.65 -2.32 12.21
CA LYS A 308 9.77 -3.17 11.81
C LYS A 308 10.24 -2.74 10.42
N LEU A 309 11.42 -2.10 10.34
CA LEU A 309 12.02 -1.59 9.10
C LEU A 309 13.43 -2.18 8.89
N ARG A 310 13.69 -3.39 9.41
CA ARG A 310 14.98 -4.06 9.24
C ARG A 310 15.27 -4.19 7.75
N MET A 311 16.48 -3.78 7.33
CA MET A 311 16.94 -3.80 5.93
C MET A 311 16.04 -3.03 4.93
N ALA A 312 15.12 -2.19 5.41
CA ALA A 312 14.30 -1.36 4.53
C ALA A 312 15.16 -0.31 3.80
N ILE A 313 14.77 0.06 2.58
CA ILE A 313 15.46 1.03 1.74
C ILE A 313 14.70 2.35 1.79
N LEU A 314 15.24 3.35 2.51
CA LEU A 314 14.71 4.71 2.63
C LEU A 314 15.61 5.72 1.89
N TYR A 315 16.21 5.32 0.78
CA TYR A 315 17.07 6.20 -0.03
C TYR A 315 16.30 7.45 -0.43
N LYS A 316 16.85 8.64 -0.04
CA LYS A 316 16.21 9.95 -0.27
C LYS A 316 14.76 10.09 0.25
N ALA A 317 14.29 9.24 1.13
CA ALA A 317 12.98 9.38 1.74
C ALA A 317 12.87 10.67 2.57
N VAL A 318 11.66 11.22 2.69
CA VAL A 318 11.36 12.44 3.45
C VAL A 318 10.62 12.07 4.73
N LEU A 319 11.29 12.26 5.88
CA LEU A 319 10.85 11.81 7.20
C LEU A 319 10.53 12.97 8.15
N ASP A 320 10.34 14.19 7.64
CA ASP A 320 10.16 15.38 8.49
C ASP A 320 9.06 15.18 9.54
N GLN A 321 9.40 15.35 10.82
CA GLN A 321 8.49 15.16 11.97
C GLN A 321 7.86 13.77 12.08
N ALA A 322 8.39 12.76 11.37
CA ALA A 322 7.95 11.39 11.53
C ALA A 322 8.36 10.81 12.90
N ASP A 323 7.55 9.92 13.43
CA ASP A 323 7.74 9.34 14.75
C ASP A 323 8.09 7.85 14.64
N PHE A 324 9.38 7.53 14.84
CA PHE A 324 9.95 6.19 14.80
C PHE A 324 10.34 5.70 16.22
N ARG A 325 9.66 6.16 17.28
CA ARG A 325 9.97 5.69 18.62
C ARG A 325 9.88 4.17 18.71
N ASP A 326 10.85 3.56 19.35
CA ASP A 326 10.93 2.10 19.54
C ASP A 326 10.90 1.29 18.23
N ALA A 327 11.15 1.90 17.08
CA ALA A 327 11.16 1.21 15.79
C ALA A 327 12.47 0.44 15.55
N GLU A 328 12.39 -0.64 14.77
CA GLU A 328 13.52 -1.49 14.41
C GLU A 328 14.02 -1.15 12.99
N LEU A 329 15.14 -0.39 12.89
CA LEU A 329 15.75 0.01 11.61
C LEU A 329 17.13 -0.67 11.39
N TYR A 330 17.40 -1.79 12.04
CA TYR A 330 18.66 -2.51 11.89
C TYR A 330 19.02 -2.73 10.41
N ARG A 331 20.23 -2.27 9.99
CA ARG A 331 20.72 -2.32 8.61
C ARG A 331 19.87 -1.59 7.58
N ALA A 332 18.97 -0.71 7.98
CA ALA A 332 18.21 0.09 7.01
C ALA A 332 19.12 1.05 6.24
N VAL A 333 18.75 1.37 5.00
CA VAL A 333 19.48 2.27 4.09
C VAL A 333 18.80 3.62 4.02
N LEU A 334 19.41 4.64 4.64
CA LEU A 334 18.87 6.01 4.71
C LEU A 334 19.77 7.03 3.97
N ILE A 335 20.49 6.60 2.93
CA ILE A 335 21.40 7.46 2.17
C ILE A 335 20.65 8.68 1.66
N GLY A 336 21.08 9.89 2.05
CA GLY A 336 20.48 11.14 1.62
C GLY A 336 19.03 11.34 2.07
N ALA A 337 18.51 10.52 2.98
CA ALA A 337 17.19 10.74 3.59
C ALA A 337 17.14 12.07 4.33
N ARG A 338 15.96 12.70 4.40
CA ARG A 338 15.72 13.98 5.06
C ARG A 338 14.71 13.81 6.17
N GLY A 339 14.99 14.42 7.34
CA GLY A 339 14.11 14.23 8.49
C GLY A 339 14.32 15.32 9.55
N THR A 340 13.83 16.55 9.28
CA THR A 340 13.87 17.61 10.28
C THR A 340 12.92 17.31 11.43
N GLY A 341 13.46 17.23 12.64
CA GLY A 341 12.67 16.95 13.84
C GLY A 341 12.08 15.54 13.89
N THR A 342 12.64 14.58 13.15
CA THR A 342 12.28 13.17 13.23
C THR A 342 12.58 12.62 14.62
N ILE A 343 11.72 11.73 15.13
CA ILE A 343 11.85 11.15 16.47
C ILE A 343 12.27 9.68 16.32
N PHE A 344 13.51 9.36 16.73
CA PHE A 344 14.09 8.02 16.80
C PHE A 344 14.40 7.58 18.24
N THR A 345 13.70 8.15 19.21
CA THR A 345 13.91 7.82 20.63
C THR A 345 13.73 6.31 20.84
N LYS A 346 14.75 5.64 21.43
CA LYS A 346 14.79 4.19 21.67
C LYS A 346 14.71 3.31 20.42
N ALA A 347 14.84 3.87 19.23
CA ALA A 347 14.87 3.07 18.00
C ALA A 347 16.18 2.27 17.90
N ASP A 348 16.12 1.10 17.29
CA ASP A 348 17.30 0.36 16.87
C ASP A 348 17.74 0.79 15.47
N LEU A 349 18.78 1.61 15.43
CA LEU A 349 19.45 2.15 14.25
C LEU A 349 20.87 1.51 14.09
N SER A 350 21.10 0.34 14.68
CA SER A 350 22.38 -0.33 14.61
C SER A 350 22.69 -0.72 13.16
N GLU A 351 23.94 -0.56 12.75
CA GLU A 351 24.43 -0.84 11.40
C GLU A 351 23.69 -0.11 10.26
N ILE A 352 22.92 0.96 10.53
CA ILE A 352 22.28 1.71 9.44
C ILE A 352 23.30 2.29 8.47
N HIS A 353 22.88 2.44 7.22
CA HIS A 353 23.68 3.11 6.19
C HIS A 353 23.03 4.45 5.78
N ALA A 354 23.50 5.53 6.41
CA ALA A 354 22.91 6.86 6.31
C ALA A 354 23.90 7.99 5.92
N PRO A 355 24.86 7.77 5.00
CA PRO A 355 25.75 8.85 4.59
C PRO A 355 24.95 9.96 3.90
N LYS A 356 25.37 11.22 4.19
CA LYS A 356 24.73 12.43 3.68
C LYS A 356 23.25 12.58 4.05
N ALA A 357 22.75 11.84 5.03
CA ALA A 357 21.41 12.04 5.57
C ALA A 357 21.30 13.43 6.25
N GLN A 358 20.11 14.01 6.26
CA GLN A 358 19.83 15.35 6.81
C GLN A 358 18.81 15.23 7.94
N PHE A 359 19.26 15.09 9.18
CA PHE A 359 18.44 14.92 10.37
C PHE A 359 18.58 16.10 11.35
N HIS A 360 18.29 17.29 10.86
CA HIS A 360 18.33 18.49 11.70
C HIS A 360 17.36 18.40 12.86
N HIS A 361 17.80 18.69 14.07
CA HIS A 361 16.98 18.67 15.29
C HIS A 361 16.26 17.34 15.55
N ALA A 362 16.76 16.23 15.02
CA ALA A 362 16.19 14.91 15.26
C ALA A 362 16.44 14.44 16.69
N GLN A 363 15.58 13.56 17.19
CA GLN A 363 15.64 13.00 18.54
C GLN A 363 16.13 11.55 18.49
N PHE A 364 17.37 11.32 18.88
CA PHE A 364 18.01 10.00 18.98
C PHE A 364 18.23 9.56 20.45
N ASN A 365 17.45 10.10 21.38
CA ASN A 365 17.60 9.79 22.79
C ASN A 365 17.48 8.27 23.03
N GLU A 366 18.42 7.68 23.74
CA GLU A 366 18.44 6.24 24.06
C GLU A 366 18.43 5.33 22.82
N ALA A 367 18.68 5.86 21.62
CA ALA A 367 18.72 5.05 20.40
C ALA A 367 19.96 4.15 20.37
N ALA A 368 19.81 2.91 19.85
CA ALA A 368 20.91 2.05 19.52
C ALA A 368 21.42 2.41 18.11
N MET A 369 22.68 2.86 18.01
CA MET A 369 23.31 3.31 16.75
C MET A 369 24.72 2.69 16.61
N GLU A 370 24.89 1.50 17.20
CA GLU A 370 26.18 0.80 17.11
C GLU A 370 26.55 0.54 15.64
N SER A 371 27.79 0.86 15.29
CA SER A 371 28.32 0.69 13.93
C SER A 371 27.53 1.44 12.83
N ALA A 372 26.72 2.45 13.16
CA ALA A 372 26.00 3.26 12.21
C ALA A 372 26.96 4.04 11.29
N ASN A 373 26.70 4.02 9.98
CA ASN A 373 27.43 4.84 9.01
C ASN A 373 26.71 6.18 8.77
N LEU A 374 27.26 7.26 9.32
CA LEU A 374 26.72 8.62 9.27
C LEU A 374 27.69 9.60 8.58
N VAL A 375 28.55 9.11 7.69
CA VAL A 375 29.57 9.91 6.99
C VAL A 375 28.89 11.11 6.29
N ALA A 376 29.43 12.30 6.55
CA ALA A 376 28.96 13.57 6.00
C ALA A 376 27.45 13.83 6.24
N ALA A 377 26.85 13.20 7.25
CA ALA A 377 25.46 13.48 7.63
C ALA A 377 25.32 14.84 8.31
N ASP A 378 24.20 15.51 8.09
CA ASP A 378 23.84 16.72 8.83
C ASP A 378 22.92 16.38 10.02
N LEU A 379 23.51 16.41 11.21
CA LEU A 379 22.90 16.04 12.48
C LEU A 379 22.84 17.28 13.41
N SER A 380 22.89 18.48 12.82
CA SER A 380 22.95 19.73 13.59
C SER A 380 21.73 19.89 14.51
N GLY A 381 22.00 20.27 15.74
CA GLY A 381 20.97 20.47 16.78
C GLY A 381 20.24 19.19 17.23
N SER A 382 20.69 18.01 16.80
CA SER A 382 20.06 16.74 17.18
C SER A 382 20.42 16.30 18.59
N ASN A 383 19.57 15.48 19.19
CA ASN A 383 19.69 15.03 20.56
C ASN A 383 20.02 13.53 20.64
N PHE A 384 21.24 13.19 21.06
CA PHE A 384 21.79 11.86 21.26
C PHE A 384 21.93 11.52 22.76
N THR A 385 21.14 12.12 23.65
CA THR A 385 21.25 11.86 25.07
C THR A 385 21.08 10.36 25.33
N LEU A 386 22.05 9.74 26.02
CA LEU A 386 22.10 8.31 26.34
C LEU A 386 22.07 7.37 25.12
N ALA A 387 22.34 7.85 23.93
CA ALA A 387 22.43 6.99 22.75
C ALA A 387 23.70 6.15 22.74
N ASN A 388 23.61 4.93 22.19
CA ASN A 388 24.77 4.06 21.93
C ASN A 388 25.29 4.29 20.49
N LEU A 389 26.40 5.01 20.35
CA LEU A 389 27.09 5.30 19.07
C LEU A 389 28.41 4.54 18.99
N ALA A 390 28.57 3.44 19.74
CA ALA A 390 29.80 2.66 19.71
C ALA A 390 30.14 2.25 18.29
N TYR A 391 31.38 2.48 17.86
CA TYR A 391 31.92 2.16 16.53
C TYR A 391 31.20 2.89 15.38
N ALA A 392 30.36 3.90 15.64
CA ALA A 392 29.69 4.69 14.60
C ALA A 392 30.73 5.48 13.77
N ASN A 393 30.49 5.58 12.47
CA ASN A 393 31.28 6.40 11.56
C ASN A 393 30.60 7.78 11.38
N LEU A 394 31.16 8.81 12.03
CA LEU A 394 30.70 10.21 12.01
C LEU A 394 31.70 11.10 11.25
N GLN A 395 32.54 10.56 10.37
CA GLN A 395 33.49 11.34 9.59
C GLN A 395 32.77 12.40 8.77
N GLU A 396 33.32 13.64 8.79
CA GLU A 396 32.76 14.81 8.08
C GLU A 396 31.32 15.17 8.50
N ALA A 397 30.75 14.56 9.56
CA ALA A 397 29.37 14.86 10.01
C ALA A 397 29.27 16.27 10.59
N ASN A 398 28.18 16.99 10.27
CA ASN A 398 27.81 18.22 10.91
C ASN A 398 27.06 17.95 12.22
N LEU A 399 27.76 18.11 13.36
CA LEU A 399 27.27 17.89 14.72
C LEU A 399 27.06 19.22 15.49
N ARG A 400 27.00 20.35 14.78
CA ARG A 400 26.88 21.68 15.40
C ARG A 400 25.68 21.75 16.32
N GLY A 401 25.93 22.13 17.59
CA GLY A 401 24.89 22.25 18.59
C GLY A 401 24.17 20.94 18.97
N ALA A 402 24.64 19.78 18.54
CA ALA A 402 24.09 18.49 18.92
C ALA A 402 24.36 18.20 20.43
N THR A 403 23.51 17.41 21.05
CA THR A 403 23.63 17.01 22.45
C THR A 403 23.94 15.52 22.55
N PHE A 404 25.07 15.17 23.20
CA PHE A 404 25.52 13.80 23.45
C PHE A 404 25.63 13.49 24.96
N SER A 405 24.76 14.07 25.78
CA SER A 405 24.85 13.87 27.23
C SER A 405 24.72 12.40 27.60
N GLY A 406 25.75 11.83 28.22
CA GLY A 406 25.82 10.44 28.62
C GLY A 406 25.85 9.43 27.46
N ALA A 407 26.08 9.87 26.21
CA ALA A 407 26.18 9.00 25.06
C ALA A 407 27.47 8.16 25.08
N ASP A 408 27.39 6.93 24.55
CA ASP A 408 28.56 6.08 24.34
C ASP A 408 29.07 6.22 22.91
N LEU A 409 30.25 6.83 22.75
CA LEU A 409 30.95 6.97 21.46
C LEU A 409 32.22 6.07 21.41
N THR A 410 32.26 4.99 22.20
CA THR A 410 33.41 4.06 22.21
C THR A 410 33.77 3.63 20.78
N GLY A 411 35.03 3.87 20.36
CA GLY A 411 35.51 3.48 19.01
C GLY A 411 34.88 4.24 17.83
N ALA A 412 34.08 5.26 18.07
CA ALA A 412 33.50 6.07 16.99
C ALA A 412 34.59 6.85 16.24
N GLN A 413 34.33 7.16 14.94
CA GLN A 413 35.23 7.91 14.06
C GLN A 413 34.69 9.34 13.91
N LEU A 414 35.51 10.34 14.27
CA LEU A 414 35.14 11.77 14.28
C LEU A 414 36.06 12.64 13.38
N ASP A 415 36.73 12.00 12.40
CA ASP A 415 37.61 12.71 11.48
C ASP A 415 36.83 13.83 10.77
N ALA A 416 37.31 15.07 10.85
CA ALA A 416 36.70 16.24 10.26
C ALA A 416 35.25 16.53 10.67
N ALA A 417 34.70 15.91 11.72
CA ALA A 417 33.35 16.22 12.22
C ALA A 417 33.29 17.62 12.84
N ASP A 418 32.20 18.37 12.60
CA ASP A 418 32.01 19.71 13.17
C ASP A 418 31.27 19.63 14.52
N LEU A 419 32.00 19.73 15.62
CA LEU A 419 31.49 19.71 16.99
C LEU A 419 31.16 21.10 17.59
N HIS A 420 31.16 22.15 16.77
CA HIS A 420 30.94 23.50 17.28
C HIS A 420 29.66 23.63 18.11
N ARG A 421 29.80 24.03 19.39
CA ARG A 421 28.71 24.12 20.37
C ARG A 421 28.02 22.79 20.68
N ALA A 422 28.57 21.63 20.31
CA ALA A 422 28.04 20.36 20.74
C ALA A 422 28.18 20.21 22.27
N THR A 423 27.24 19.57 22.93
CA THR A 423 27.25 19.24 24.38
C THR A 423 27.63 17.78 24.57
N LEU A 424 28.75 17.51 25.22
CA LEU A 424 29.32 16.17 25.43
C LEU A 424 29.37 15.78 26.91
N HIS A 425 28.51 16.34 27.76
CA HIS A 425 28.51 16.11 29.21
C HIS A 425 28.33 14.61 29.52
N GLY A 426 29.27 14.04 30.28
CA GLY A 426 29.26 12.61 30.64
C GLY A 426 29.43 11.64 29.47
N ALA A 427 29.69 12.13 28.25
CA ALA A 427 29.90 11.27 27.08
C ALA A 427 31.19 10.46 27.20
N ASN A 428 31.20 9.25 26.63
CA ASN A 428 32.37 8.37 26.57
C ASN A 428 33.08 8.52 25.22
N LEU A 429 34.18 9.29 25.23
CA LEU A 429 35.05 9.55 24.06
C LEU A 429 36.42 8.88 24.20
N ALA A 430 36.61 7.97 25.20
CA ALA A 430 37.93 7.50 25.60
C ALA A 430 38.72 6.80 24.47
N SER A 431 38.04 6.20 23.49
CA SER A 431 38.65 5.45 22.39
C SER A 431 38.17 5.91 21.01
N VAL A 432 37.65 7.12 20.87
CA VAL A 432 37.30 7.68 19.57
C VAL A 432 38.55 7.90 18.71
N SER A 433 38.39 7.78 17.40
CA SER A 433 39.44 8.12 16.43
C SER A 433 39.13 9.42 15.69
N GLY A 434 40.19 10.10 15.21
CA GLY A 434 40.07 11.30 14.40
C GLY A 434 39.61 12.56 15.15
N LEU A 435 39.41 12.52 16.47
CA LEU A 435 39.08 13.70 17.28
C LEU A 435 40.36 14.52 17.56
N THR A 436 40.33 15.76 17.18
CA THR A 436 41.46 16.72 17.43
C THR A 436 41.13 17.65 18.59
N GLN A 437 42.19 18.22 19.20
CA GLN A 437 42.03 19.27 20.26
C GLN A 437 41.21 20.44 19.74
N ALA A 438 41.46 20.90 18.50
CA ALA A 438 40.71 22.01 17.89
C ALA A 438 39.20 21.75 17.78
N GLN A 439 38.77 20.54 17.46
CA GLN A 439 37.35 20.15 17.46
C GLN A 439 36.81 20.19 18.89
N LEU A 440 37.52 19.58 19.84
CA LEU A 440 37.11 19.49 21.24
C LEU A 440 36.98 20.87 21.90
N ASP A 441 37.86 21.81 21.59
CA ASP A 441 37.84 23.17 22.12
C ASP A 441 36.60 23.99 21.68
N THR A 442 35.88 23.54 20.65
CA THR A 442 34.64 24.16 20.19
C THR A 442 33.39 23.59 20.84
N ALA A 443 33.51 22.45 21.54
CA ALA A 443 32.42 21.72 22.21
C ALA A 443 32.36 22.00 23.71
N CYS A 444 31.23 21.64 24.34
CA CYS A 444 31.00 21.73 25.77
C CYS A 444 31.17 20.37 26.43
N ILE A 445 32.12 20.23 27.36
CA ILE A 445 32.33 19.01 28.16
C ILE A 445 32.20 19.31 29.66
N ASP A 446 32.08 18.27 30.47
CA ASP A 446 32.11 18.34 31.95
C ASP A 446 33.18 17.39 32.55
N GLU A 447 33.26 17.31 33.85
CA GLU A 447 34.22 16.43 34.55
C GLU A 447 33.98 14.96 34.32
N GLN A 448 32.74 14.55 34.00
CA GLN A 448 32.35 13.16 33.77
C GLN A 448 32.64 12.67 32.34
N THR A 449 32.89 13.60 31.40
CA THR A 449 33.26 13.28 30.01
C THR A 449 34.58 12.51 30.00
N LYS A 450 34.61 11.32 29.40
CA LYS A 450 35.81 10.51 29.24
C LYS A 450 36.52 10.90 27.93
N LEU A 451 37.80 11.30 28.00
CA LEU A 451 38.58 11.78 26.85
C LEU A 451 39.68 10.77 26.49
N PRO A 452 40.11 10.74 25.22
CA PRO A 452 41.37 10.10 24.80
C PRO A 452 42.55 10.63 25.62
N ALA A 453 43.53 9.76 25.89
CA ALA A 453 44.67 10.13 26.77
C ALA A 453 45.53 11.29 26.20
N GLU A 454 45.53 11.47 24.88
CA GLU A 454 46.32 12.48 24.16
C GLU A 454 45.66 13.87 24.14
N LEU A 455 44.35 13.99 24.54
CA LEU A 455 43.64 15.26 24.52
C LEU A 455 43.51 15.86 25.91
N SER A 456 43.55 17.16 25.99
CA SER A 456 43.36 17.94 27.23
C SER A 456 41.95 18.52 27.33
N ARG A 457 41.45 18.67 28.57
CA ARG A 457 40.14 19.31 28.81
C ARG A 457 40.16 20.75 28.40
N PRO A 458 39.26 21.23 27.52
CA PRO A 458 39.09 22.62 27.22
C PRO A 458 38.57 23.41 28.41
N ALA A 459 38.61 24.75 28.33
CA ALA A 459 38.03 25.62 29.34
C ALA A 459 36.51 25.33 29.50
N PRO A 460 35.98 25.48 30.73
CA PRO A 460 34.55 25.25 30.95
C PRO A 460 33.67 26.09 30.05
N CYS A 461 32.58 25.55 29.53
CA CYS A 461 31.60 26.28 28.73
C CYS A 461 31.02 27.44 29.56
N VAL A 462 31.18 28.67 29.10
CA VAL A 462 30.47 29.80 29.70
C VAL A 462 28.99 29.64 29.40
N ALA A 463 28.19 29.34 30.42
CA ALA A 463 26.73 29.31 30.29
C ALA A 463 26.25 30.61 29.67
N ALA A 464 25.56 30.60 28.55
CA ALA A 464 24.98 31.78 27.96
C ALA A 464 24.06 32.43 29.02
N ASN A 465 24.53 33.56 29.61
CA ASN A 465 23.77 34.32 30.57
C ASN A 465 22.39 34.61 29.99
N LYS A 466 21.34 34.00 30.56
CA LYS A 466 19.96 34.47 30.38
C LYS A 466 19.96 35.94 30.81
N LYS A 467 20.04 36.89 29.90
CA LYS A 467 19.72 38.30 30.19
C LYS A 467 18.32 38.29 30.81
N LYS A 468 18.28 38.48 32.15
CA LYS A 468 17.05 38.91 32.80
C LYS A 468 16.69 40.25 32.18
N GLY A 469 15.69 40.27 31.29
CA GLY A 469 15.03 41.48 30.89
C GLY A 469 14.31 42.04 32.13
N HIS A 470 14.63 43.28 32.40
CA HIS A 470 13.86 44.17 33.28
C HIS A 470 12.60 44.60 32.55
#